data_a3a1f4841e5c77b245641e6ab188cf5d
#
_entry.id   a3a1f4841e5c77b245641e6ab188cf5d
#
_cell.length_a   1.000
_cell.length_b   1.000
_cell.length_c   1.000
_cell.angle_alpha   90.00
_cell.angle_beta   90.00
_cell.angle_gamma   90.00
#
_symmetry.space_group_name_H-M   'P 1'
#
loop_
_entity.id
_entity.type
_entity.pdbx_description
1 polymer ?
#
loop_
_entity_poly.entity_id
_entity_poly.type
_entity_poly.pdbx_seq_one_letter_code
_entity_poly.pdbx_strand_id
1 'polypeptide(L)'
;MSSALLTANDSIWFLPATGTEAVAKHMVAVSTNLKLVKEFGINTDNAFGFWDWVGGRYSVCSAVGVLPLALTYGFDIMEQFLSGANSMDDHFKDAPLGSNLPVLMGLTSIWNISFLGYPARAILPYCQVG
;
A
#
# COMPACT_ATOMS: atom_id res chain seq x y z
N MET A 1 -8.92 -7.13 8.64
CA MET A 1 -10.31 -6.85 9.07
C MET A 1 -10.60 -5.39 9.45
N SER A 2 -9.62 -4.47 9.40
CA SER A 2 -9.81 -3.09 9.91
C SER A 2 -10.15 -2.03 8.87
N SER A 3 -9.90 -2.24 7.58
CA SER A 3 -10.11 -1.20 6.56
C SER A 3 -11.57 -1.06 6.09
N ALA A 4 -12.37 -2.10 6.20
CA ALA A 4 -13.79 -2.04 5.83
C ALA A 4 -14.66 -1.25 6.84
N LEU A 5 -14.21 -1.10 8.09
CA LEU A 5 -14.98 -0.42 9.14
C LEU A 5 -14.92 1.11 9.06
N LEU A 6 -13.81 1.68 8.58
CA LEU A 6 -13.68 3.14 8.45
C LEU A 6 -14.59 3.68 7.33
N THR A 7 -14.66 2.96 6.21
CA THR A 7 -15.51 3.33 5.08
C THR A 7 -17.01 3.24 5.42
N ALA A 8 -17.42 2.30 6.26
CA ALA A 8 -18.81 2.15 6.66
C ALA A 8 -19.30 3.32 7.55
N ASN A 9 -18.46 3.83 8.42
CA ASN A 9 -18.82 4.94 9.32
C ASN A 9 -18.96 6.28 8.57
N ASP A 10 -18.05 6.57 7.63
CA ASP A 10 -18.12 7.78 6.80
C ASP A 10 -19.30 7.72 5.82
N SER A 11 -19.65 6.53 5.35
CA SER A 11 -20.78 6.29 4.44
C SER A 11 -22.14 6.56 5.08
N ILE A 12 -22.26 6.41 6.41
CA ILE A 12 -23.52 6.67 7.13
C ILE A 12 -23.93 8.14 7.03
N TRP A 13 -23.00 9.07 6.96
CA TRP A 13 -23.27 10.50 6.78
C TRP A 13 -23.71 10.86 5.35
N PHE A 14 -23.22 10.11 4.37
CA PHE A 14 -23.54 10.32 2.96
C PHE A 14 -24.95 9.83 2.58
N LEU A 15 -25.35 8.67 3.10
CA LEU A 15 -26.62 8.01 2.77
C LEU A 15 -27.88 8.84 3.05
N PRO A 16 -28.01 9.57 4.19
CA PRO A 16 -29.19 10.38 4.45
C PRO A 16 -29.40 11.54 3.47
N ALA A 17 -28.31 12.06 2.92
CA ALA A 17 -28.36 13.21 2.02
C ALA A 17 -28.59 12.83 0.56
N THR A 18 -28.14 11.63 0.13
CA THR A 18 -28.08 11.27 -1.29
C THR A 18 -28.91 10.03 -1.67
N GLY A 19 -29.40 9.27 -0.67
CA GLY A 19 -30.14 8.04 -0.85
C GLY A 19 -29.27 6.82 -1.20
N THR A 20 -29.85 5.62 -1.09
CA THR A 20 -29.13 4.35 -1.31
C THR A 20 -28.68 4.14 -2.76
N GLU A 21 -29.38 4.73 -3.75
CA GLU A 21 -28.97 4.64 -5.16
C GLU A 21 -27.66 5.37 -5.47
N ALA A 22 -27.31 6.38 -4.68
CA ALA A 22 -26.06 7.10 -4.83
C ALA A 22 -24.83 6.24 -4.48
N VAL A 23 -24.98 5.28 -3.59
CA VAL A 23 -23.91 4.35 -3.20
C VAL A 23 -23.33 3.62 -4.40
N ALA A 24 -24.20 3.06 -5.25
CA ALA A 24 -23.76 2.34 -6.43
C ALA A 24 -23.03 3.21 -7.48
N LYS A 25 -23.29 4.52 -7.48
CA LYS A 25 -22.74 5.46 -8.47
C LYS A 25 -21.51 6.22 -8.01
N HIS A 26 -21.42 6.49 -6.70
CA HIS A 26 -20.41 7.40 -6.15
C HIS A 26 -19.45 6.74 -5.16
N MET A 27 -19.64 5.46 -4.86
CA MET A 27 -18.75 4.75 -3.95
C MET A 27 -17.96 3.67 -4.66
N VAL A 28 -16.73 3.52 -4.21
CA VAL A 28 -15.82 2.43 -4.58
C VAL A 28 -15.42 1.65 -3.34
N ALA A 29 -15.09 0.39 -3.51
CA ALA A 29 -14.62 -0.45 -2.42
C ALA A 29 -13.21 -0.96 -2.68
N VAL A 30 -12.39 -1.01 -1.64
CA VAL A 30 -11.14 -1.76 -1.64
C VAL A 30 -11.33 -2.92 -0.66
N SER A 31 -11.68 -4.09 -1.19
CA SER A 31 -12.04 -5.25 -0.37
C SER A 31 -11.97 -6.54 -1.17
N THR A 32 -11.61 -7.62 -0.48
CA THR A 32 -11.70 -9.00 -1.01
C THR A 32 -13.09 -9.61 -0.81
N ASN A 33 -13.92 -9.02 0.06
CA ASN A 33 -15.24 -9.54 0.39
C ASN A 33 -16.33 -8.91 -0.48
N LEU A 34 -16.42 -9.38 -1.73
CA LEU A 34 -17.41 -8.89 -2.71
C LEU A 34 -18.86 -9.10 -2.24
N LYS A 35 -19.12 -10.09 -1.39
CA LYS A 35 -20.46 -10.31 -0.84
C LYS A 35 -20.91 -9.14 0.02
N LEU A 36 -20.08 -8.70 0.96
CA LEU A 36 -20.37 -7.54 1.82
C LEU A 36 -20.41 -6.23 1.00
N VAL A 37 -19.54 -6.08 0.01
CA VAL A 37 -19.55 -4.93 -0.90
C VAL A 37 -20.90 -4.80 -1.61
N LYS A 38 -21.43 -5.91 -2.13
CA LYS A 38 -22.73 -5.96 -2.79
C LYS A 38 -23.90 -5.73 -1.81
N GLU A 39 -23.85 -6.33 -0.63
CA GLU A 39 -24.85 -6.12 0.43
C GLU A 39 -24.91 -4.66 0.89
N PHE A 40 -23.78 -3.96 0.88
CA PHE A 40 -23.71 -2.54 1.19
C PHE A 40 -24.32 -1.65 0.07
N GLY A 41 -24.47 -2.18 -1.14
CA GLY A 41 -25.02 -1.46 -2.29
C GLY A 41 -23.99 -0.86 -3.25
N ILE A 42 -22.70 -1.15 -3.06
CA ILE A 42 -21.66 -0.72 -3.99
C ILE A 42 -21.68 -1.66 -5.21
N ASN A 43 -21.57 -1.08 -6.41
CA ASN A 43 -21.40 -1.87 -7.63
C ASN A 43 -20.07 -2.64 -7.56
N THR A 44 -20.15 -3.96 -7.74
CA THR A 44 -18.95 -4.82 -7.67
C THR A 44 -17.92 -4.52 -8.76
N ASP A 45 -18.30 -3.88 -9.85
CA ASP A 45 -17.36 -3.40 -10.88
C ASP A 45 -16.46 -2.26 -10.37
N ASN A 46 -16.91 -1.56 -9.32
CA ASN A 46 -16.16 -0.54 -8.61
C ASN A 46 -15.46 -1.09 -7.35
N ALA A 47 -15.28 -2.40 -7.26
CA ALA A 47 -14.56 -3.03 -6.16
C ALA A 47 -13.16 -3.46 -6.59
N PHE A 48 -12.17 -2.95 -5.88
CA PHE A 48 -10.75 -3.23 -6.11
C PHE A 48 -10.27 -4.24 -5.08
N GLY A 49 -9.86 -5.42 -5.54
CA GLY A 49 -9.35 -6.49 -4.69
C GLY A 49 -7.87 -6.34 -4.37
N PHE A 50 -7.45 -7.01 -3.31
CA PHE A 50 -6.05 -7.22 -2.97
C PHE A 50 -5.93 -8.61 -2.33
N TRP A 51 -4.71 -9.14 -2.21
CA TRP A 51 -4.49 -10.49 -1.70
C TRP A 51 -4.37 -10.49 -0.17
N ASP A 52 -4.59 -11.64 0.44
CA ASP A 52 -4.57 -11.85 1.88
C ASP A 52 -3.18 -11.64 2.54
N TRP A 53 -2.11 -11.77 1.76
CA TRP A 53 -0.74 -11.44 2.21
C TRP A 53 -0.41 -9.95 2.18
N VAL A 54 -1.27 -9.11 1.59
CA VAL A 54 -1.07 -7.66 1.55
C VAL A 54 -1.53 -7.06 2.87
N GLY A 55 -0.62 -6.39 3.57
CA GLY A 55 -0.95 -5.76 4.85
C GLY A 55 0.08 -4.72 5.30
N GLY A 56 -0.31 -3.92 6.28
CA GLY A 56 0.52 -2.89 6.87
C GLY A 56 1.08 -1.91 5.84
N ARG A 57 2.34 -1.52 6.02
CA ARG A 57 3.03 -0.56 5.15
C ARG A 57 3.20 -1.01 3.70
N TYR A 58 3.23 -2.30 3.44
CA TYR A 58 3.35 -2.85 2.09
C TYR A 58 2.08 -2.69 1.26
N SER A 59 0.95 -2.39 1.88
CA SER A 59 -0.30 -2.15 1.17
C SER A 59 -0.30 -0.87 0.33
N VAL A 60 0.65 0.04 0.52
CA VAL A 60 0.75 1.29 -0.26
C VAL A 60 0.91 1.04 -1.75
N CYS A 61 1.59 -0.03 -2.16
CA CYS A 61 1.77 -0.43 -3.56
C CYS A 61 0.60 -1.27 -4.12
N SER A 62 -0.41 -1.57 -3.31
CA SER A 62 -1.63 -2.28 -3.72
C SER A 62 -2.79 -1.32 -3.96
N ALA A 63 -3.95 -1.87 -4.35
CA ALA A 63 -5.18 -1.09 -4.46
C ALA A 63 -5.52 -0.28 -3.20
N VAL A 64 -5.09 -0.74 -2.02
CA VAL A 64 -5.33 -0.05 -0.73
C VAL A 64 -4.69 1.33 -0.70
N GLY A 65 -3.46 1.47 -1.20
CA GLY A 65 -2.75 2.76 -1.25
C GLY A 65 -2.90 3.47 -2.58
N VAL A 66 -2.80 2.74 -3.68
CA VAL A 66 -2.79 3.32 -5.04
C VAL A 66 -4.11 4.05 -5.34
N LEU A 67 -5.25 3.47 -5.00
CA LEU A 67 -6.54 4.07 -5.32
C LEU A 67 -6.74 5.45 -4.67
N PRO A 68 -6.66 5.61 -3.34
CA PRO A 68 -6.87 6.91 -2.70
C PRO A 68 -5.79 7.94 -3.10
N LEU A 69 -4.55 7.51 -3.27
CA LEU A 69 -3.48 8.42 -3.68
C LEU A 69 -3.65 8.86 -5.15
N ALA A 70 -4.03 7.95 -6.04
CA ALA A 70 -4.32 8.29 -7.44
C ALA A 70 -5.51 9.25 -7.57
N LEU A 71 -6.54 9.10 -6.74
CA LEU A 71 -7.66 10.04 -6.70
C LEU A 71 -7.25 11.43 -6.19
N THR A 72 -6.25 11.50 -5.33
CA THR A 72 -5.80 12.77 -4.72
C THR A 72 -4.77 13.48 -5.60
N TYR A 73 -3.79 12.75 -6.12
CA TYR A 73 -2.60 13.32 -6.79
C TYR A 73 -2.57 13.06 -8.30
N GLY A 74 -3.46 12.22 -8.81
CA GLY A 74 -3.45 11.75 -10.18
C GLY A 74 -2.69 10.44 -10.36
N PHE A 75 -3.07 9.68 -11.38
CA PHE A 75 -2.50 8.36 -11.64
C PHE A 75 -1.01 8.42 -12.06
N ASP A 76 -0.63 9.45 -12.80
CA ASP A 76 0.76 9.64 -13.27
C ASP A 76 1.78 9.70 -12.13
N ILE A 77 1.40 10.31 -10.99
CA ILE A 77 2.26 10.37 -9.81
C ILE A 77 2.39 8.99 -9.17
N MET A 78 1.31 8.22 -9.15
CA MET A 78 1.36 6.85 -8.65
C MET A 78 2.18 5.92 -9.55
N GLU A 79 2.11 6.11 -10.86
CA GLU A 79 2.96 5.39 -11.81
C GLU A 79 4.45 5.69 -11.58
N GLN A 80 4.81 6.96 -11.36
CA GLN A 80 6.17 7.34 -11.01
C GLN A 80 6.62 6.74 -9.67
N PHE A 81 5.74 6.71 -8.67
CA PHE A 81 6.02 6.08 -7.38
C PHE A 81 6.31 4.58 -7.53
N LEU A 82 5.48 3.86 -8.28
CA LEU A 82 5.68 2.44 -8.55
C LEU A 82 6.93 2.18 -9.41
N SER A 83 7.22 3.06 -10.37
CA SER A 83 8.45 3.01 -11.18
C SER A 83 9.70 3.19 -10.31
N GLY A 84 9.66 4.06 -9.30
CA GLY A 84 10.75 4.19 -8.34
C GLY A 84 11.00 2.91 -7.54
N ALA A 85 9.93 2.22 -7.10
CA ALA A 85 10.04 0.92 -6.44
C ALA A 85 10.63 -0.14 -7.37
N ASN A 86 10.16 -0.21 -8.63
CA ASN A 86 10.67 -1.14 -9.63
C ASN A 86 12.15 -0.90 -9.94
N SER A 87 12.60 0.36 -9.98
CA SER A 87 14.01 0.70 -10.18
C SER A 87 14.93 0.11 -9.10
N MET A 88 14.46 0.05 -7.84
CA MET A 88 15.21 -0.61 -6.77
C MET A 88 15.19 -2.13 -6.89
N ASP A 89 14.09 -2.72 -7.35
CA ASP A 89 14.00 -4.15 -7.62
C ASP A 89 14.98 -4.58 -8.72
N ASP A 90 15.08 -3.79 -9.79
CA ASP A 90 16.03 -4.02 -10.87
C ASP A 90 17.47 -3.84 -10.39
N HIS A 91 17.74 -2.80 -9.59
CA HIS A 91 19.05 -2.62 -8.95
C HIS A 91 19.42 -3.83 -8.09
N PHE A 92 18.50 -4.37 -7.31
CA PHE A 92 18.78 -5.56 -6.49
C PHE A 92 19.10 -6.79 -7.33
N LYS A 93 18.41 -6.98 -8.47
CA LYS A 93 18.64 -8.14 -9.34
C LYS A 93 19.93 -8.04 -10.16
N ASP A 94 20.20 -6.85 -10.71
CA ASP A 94 21.14 -6.71 -11.81
C ASP A 94 22.47 -6.05 -11.40
N ALA A 95 22.49 -5.30 -10.28
CA ALA A 95 23.70 -4.60 -9.86
C ALA A 95 24.79 -5.60 -9.40
N PRO A 96 26.07 -5.37 -9.77
CA PRO A 96 27.19 -6.15 -9.25
C PRO A 96 27.23 -6.16 -7.73
N LEU A 97 27.60 -7.28 -7.10
CA LEU A 97 27.58 -7.47 -5.64
C LEU A 97 28.29 -6.34 -4.88
N GLY A 98 29.39 -5.81 -5.40
CA GLY A 98 30.16 -4.73 -4.76
C GLY A 98 29.51 -3.34 -4.80
N SER A 99 28.44 -3.18 -5.59
CA SER A 99 27.65 -1.94 -5.71
C SER A 99 26.16 -2.15 -5.44
N ASN A 100 25.74 -3.35 -5.13
CA ASN A 100 24.35 -3.70 -4.82
C ASN A 100 24.00 -3.25 -3.40
N LEU A 101 23.23 -2.20 -3.26
CA LEU A 101 22.92 -1.59 -1.96
C LEU A 101 22.24 -2.55 -0.98
N PRO A 102 21.16 -3.29 -1.33
CA PRO A 102 20.56 -4.27 -0.43
C PRO A 102 21.53 -5.36 0.02
N VAL A 103 22.37 -5.87 -0.87
CA VAL A 103 23.38 -6.88 -0.56
C VAL A 103 24.42 -6.33 0.41
N LEU A 104 24.96 -5.14 0.14
CA LEU A 104 25.92 -4.47 1.02
C LEU A 104 25.34 -4.20 2.41
N MET A 105 24.07 -3.77 2.49
CA MET A 105 23.38 -3.62 3.77
C MET A 105 23.26 -4.94 4.54
N GLY A 106 22.96 -6.05 3.85
CA GLY A 106 22.91 -7.37 4.43
C GLY A 106 24.26 -7.82 4.95
N LEU A 107 25.31 -7.70 4.13
CA LEU A 107 26.68 -8.06 4.51
C LEU A 107 27.19 -7.22 5.68
N THR A 108 26.93 -5.92 5.68
CA THR A 108 27.26 -5.04 6.82
C THR A 108 26.56 -5.47 8.11
N SER A 109 25.32 -5.96 8.00
CA SER A 109 24.58 -6.48 9.15
C SER A 109 25.23 -7.73 9.72
N ILE A 110 25.59 -8.69 8.85
CA ILE A 110 26.28 -9.92 9.24
C ILE A 110 27.63 -9.57 9.89
N TRP A 111 28.38 -8.68 9.28
CA TRP A 111 29.67 -8.22 9.83
C TRP A 111 29.50 -7.67 11.25
N ASN A 112 28.59 -6.74 11.44
CA ASN A 112 28.36 -6.11 12.74
C ASN A 112 27.92 -7.11 13.81
N ILE A 113 26.99 -8.01 13.48
CA ILE A 113 26.42 -8.95 14.45
C ILE A 113 27.38 -10.12 14.71
N SER A 114 27.90 -10.74 13.65
CA SER A 114 28.65 -12.00 13.77
C SER A 114 30.13 -11.80 14.09
N PHE A 115 30.73 -10.70 13.61
CA PHE A 115 32.18 -10.45 13.78
C PHE A 115 32.46 -9.40 14.84
N LEU A 116 31.67 -8.32 14.92
CA LEU A 116 31.88 -7.28 15.90
C LEU A 116 31.06 -7.47 17.19
N GLY A 117 30.15 -8.45 17.22
CA GLY A 117 29.38 -8.82 18.40
C GLY A 117 28.32 -7.79 18.81
N TYR A 118 27.87 -6.91 17.92
CA TYR A 118 26.78 -5.98 18.22
C TYR A 118 25.45 -6.73 18.24
N PRO A 119 24.73 -6.75 19.37
CA PRO A 119 23.55 -7.63 19.53
C PRO A 119 22.31 -7.14 18.80
N ALA A 120 22.31 -5.89 18.32
CA ALA A 120 21.15 -5.30 17.69
C ALA A 120 21.52 -4.33 16.56
N ARG A 121 20.59 -4.15 15.63
CA ARG A 121 20.66 -3.16 14.56
C ARG A 121 19.36 -2.37 14.51
N ALA A 122 19.44 -1.07 14.47
CA ALA A 122 18.31 -0.18 14.21
C ALA A 122 18.44 0.44 12.82
N ILE A 123 17.34 0.44 12.06
CA ILE A 123 17.19 1.18 10.82
C ILE A 123 16.16 2.27 11.08
N LEU A 124 16.56 3.51 11.00
CA LEU A 124 15.73 4.67 11.35
C LEU A 124 15.60 5.57 10.11
N PRO A 125 14.73 5.20 9.14
CA PRO A 125 14.51 6.01 7.96
C PRO A 125 13.63 7.20 8.31
N TYR A 126 14.26 8.30 8.64
CA TYR A 126 13.56 9.57 8.82
C TYR A 126 13.41 10.27 7.49
N CYS A 127 12.18 10.48 7.06
CA CYS A 127 11.86 11.42 6.01
C CYS A 127 11.26 12.66 6.67
N GLN A 128 12.02 13.74 6.70
CA GLN A 128 11.48 15.03 7.08
C GLN A 128 10.81 15.63 5.85
N VAL A 129 9.50 15.62 5.85
CA VAL A 129 8.72 16.37 4.84
C VAL A 129 8.62 17.80 5.39
N GLY A 130 9.30 18.73 4.72
CA GLY A 130 9.19 20.16 5.00
C GLY A 130 7.89 20.74 4.48
#